data_a2186efe1de4475d6f6aada13b6a0dfe
#
_entry.id   a2186efe1de4475d6f6aada13b6a0dfe
#
_cell.length_a   1.000
_cell.length_b   1.000
_cell.length_c   1.000
_cell.angle_alpha   90.00
_cell.angle_beta   90.00
_cell.angle_gamma   90.00
#
_symmetry.space_group_name_H-M   'P 1'
#
loop_
_entity.id
_entity.type
_entity.pdbx_description
1 polymer ?
#
loop_
_entity_poly.entity_id
_entity_poly.type
_entity_poly.pdbx_seq_one_letter_code
_entity_poly.pdbx_strand_id
1 'polypeptide(L)'
;MPHLNDMLESANILFLKKQFTDAISIYKKIIEFDPNNLIAINNIGYALSKSKDYQNAISYYNYGLQQHPNEKTLLINKISALRKMTMLDYALDSCNIILSKSPNDLIVLYHKLRILYALKKYEQSLEICNKILLLYPNNGDVLFDKTCNLISLDRNEECLKSLNEAIKISNKFKLKAKKNKIFKKLENNHTFINLMA
;
A
#
# COMPACT_ATOMS: atom_id res chain seq x y z
N MET A 1 -33.64 -3.52 -23.13
CA MET A 1 -32.21 -3.36 -22.79
C MET A 1 -32.04 -3.82 -21.35
N PRO A 2 -31.03 -4.59 -21.00
CA PRO A 2 -30.79 -4.90 -19.58
C PRO A 2 -30.60 -3.60 -18.81
N HIS A 3 -31.26 -3.49 -17.69
CA HIS A 3 -31.16 -2.31 -16.84
C HIS A 3 -29.69 -2.15 -16.41
N LEU A 4 -29.12 -0.96 -16.41
CA LEU A 4 -27.70 -0.72 -16.06
C LEU A 4 -27.35 -1.33 -14.70
N ASN A 5 -28.30 -1.31 -13.75
CA ASN A 5 -28.17 -1.93 -12.44
C ASN A 5 -28.02 -3.45 -12.53
N ASP A 6 -28.75 -4.14 -13.42
CA ASP A 6 -28.66 -5.60 -13.58
C ASP A 6 -27.29 -6.00 -14.16
N MET A 7 -26.77 -5.18 -15.07
CA MET A 7 -25.43 -5.37 -15.61
C MET A 7 -24.38 -5.18 -14.53
N LEU A 8 -24.52 -4.15 -13.68
CA LEU A 8 -23.59 -3.87 -12.59
C LEU A 8 -23.60 -5.01 -11.56
N GLU A 9 -24.78 -5.50 -11.20
CA GLU A 9 -24.93 -6.65 -10.29
C GLU A 9 -24.28 -7.90 -10.87
N SER A 10 -24.56 -8.23 -12.12
CA SER A 10 -23.96 -9.36 -12.82
C SER A 10 -22.43 -9.28 -12.85
N ALA A 11 -21.88 -8.10 -13.19
CA ALA A 11 -20.44 -7.86 -13.21
C ALA A 11 -19.82 -8.01 -11.81
N ASN A 12 -20.49 -7.49 -10.77
CA ASN A 12 -20.04 -7.61 -9.38
C ASN A 12 -20.02 -9.06 -8.91
N ILE A 13 -21.01 -9.87 -9.28
CA ILE A 13 -21.04 -11.32 -8.97
C ILE A 13 -19.84 -12.02 -9.60
N LEU A 14 -19.55 -11.78 -10.87
CA LEU A 14 -18.39 -12.35 -11.56
C LEU A 14 -17.07 -11.91 -10.91
N PHE A 15 -16.98 -10.63 -10.58
CA PHE A 15 -15.83 -10.05 -9.90
C PHE A 15 -15.55 -10.73 -8.54
N LEU A 16 -16.59 -10.93 -7.71
CA LEU A 16 -16.49 -11.64 -6.43
C LEU A 16 -16.05 -13.10 -6.60
N LYS A 17 -16.52 -13.76 -7.69
CA LYS A 17 -16.08 -15.11 -8.08
C LYS A 17 -14.66 -15.13 -8.68
N LYS A 18 -13.97 -13.97 -8.77
CA LYS A 18 -12.65 -13.79 -9.39
C LYS A 18 -12.61 -14.12 -10.90
N GLN A 19 -13.76 -14.13 -11.56
CA GLN A 19 -13.89 -14.25 -13.00
C GLN A 19 -13.65 -12.87 -13.64
N PHE A 20 -12.39 -12.39 -13.52
CA PHE A 20 -12.06 -10.99 -13.82
C PHE A 20 -12.26 -10.64 -15.28
N THR A 21 -11.94 -11.53 -16.21
CA THR A 21 -12.10 -11.29 -17.65
C THR A 21 -13.57 -11.03 -18.01
N ASP A 22 -14.47 -11.87 -17.50
CA ASP A 22 -15.90 -11.76 -17.78
C ASP A 22 -16.49 -10.52 -17.11
N ALA A 23 -16.11 -10.25 -15.86
CA ALA A 23 -16.51 -9.05 -15.15
C ALA A 23 -16.06 -7.77 -15.90
N ILE A 24 -14.80 -7.70 -16.36
CA ILE A 24 -14.27 -6.57 -17.14
C ILE A 24 -15.08 -6.36 -18.41
N SER A 25 -15.48 -7.44 -19.11
CA SER A 25 -16.28 -7.33 -20.32
C SER A 25 -17.62 -6.62 -20.07
N ILE A 26 -18.29 -6.94 -18.96
CA ILE A 26 -19.56 -6.29 -18.60
C ILE A 26 -19.31 -4.86 -18.11
N TYR A 27 -18.32 -4.63 -17.26
CA TYR A 27 -17.99 -3.26 -16.82
C TYR A 27 -17.65 -2.34 -17.99
N LYS A 28 -16.95 -2.84 -19.03
CA LYS A 28 -16.68 -2.06 -20.26
C LYS A 28 -17.97 -1.64 -20.95
N LYS A 29 -18.96 -2.54 -21.10
CA LYS A 29 -20.27 -2.18 -21.64
C LYS A 29 -20.97 -1.12 -20.76
N ILE A 30 -20.82 -1.21 -19.43
CA ILE A 30 -21.41 -0.21 -18.53
C ILE A 30 -20.82 1.18 -18.82
N ILE A 31 -19.49 1.30 -18.97
CA ILE A 31 -18.87 2.60 -19.25
C ILE A 31 -19.10 3.11 -20.68
N GLU A 32 -19.53 2.27 -21.61
CA GLU A 32 -20.02 2.71 -22.93
C GLU A 32 -21.36 3.48 -22.79
N PHE A 33 -22.23 3.08 -21.84
CA PHE A 33 -23.51 3.76 -21.55
C PHE A 33 -23.36 4.90 -20.54
N ASP A 34 -22.54 4.70 -19.52
CA ASP A 34 -22.25 5.65 -18.46
C ASP A 34 -20.73 5.79 -18.27
N PRO A 35 -20.08 6.68 -19.06
CA PRO A 35 -18.64 6.88 -19.03
C PRO A 35 -18.08 7.32 -17.66
N ASN A 36 -18.94 7.88 -16.80
CA ASN A 36 -18.56 8.37 -15.47
C ASN A 36 -18.85 7.36 -14.35
N ASN A 37 -19.22 6.12 -14.68
CA ASN A 37 -19.52 5.09 -13.69
C ASN A 37 -18.27 4.69 -12.89
N LEU A 38 -18.08 5.36 -11.76
CA LEU A 38 -16.92 5.15 -10.90
C LEU A 38 -16.75 3.71 -10.41
N ILE A 39 -17.87 3.00 -10.17
CA ILE A 39 -17.82 1.61 -9.71
C ILE A 39 -17.25 0.72 -10.82
N ALA A 40 -17.75 0.87 -12.03
CA ALA A 40 -17.27 0.09 -13.18
C ALA A 40 -15.79 0.40 -13.47
N ILE A 41 -15.41 1.68 -13.54
CA ILE A 41 -14.04 2.13 -13.78
C ILE A 41 -13.09 1.57 -12.72
N ASN A 42 -13.43 1.73 -11.44
CA ASN A 42 -12.62 1.22 -10.33
C ASN A 42 -12.45 -0.29 -10.40
N ASN A 43 -13.54 -1.02 -10.65
CA ASN A 43 -13.53 -2.47 -10.63
C ASN A 43 -12.80 -3.07 -11.86
N ILE A 44 -12.84 -2.41 -13.02
CA ILE A 44 -11.97 -2.78 -14.15
C ILE A 44 -10.50 -2.64 -13.73
N GLY A 45 -10.10 -1.48 -13.21
CA GLY A 45 -8.72 -1.25 -12.78
C GLY A 45 -8.27 -2.25 -11.72
N TYR A 46 -9.13 -2.55 -10.73
CA TYR A 46 -8.83 -3.53 -9.69
C TYR A 46 -8.69 -4.95 -10.26
N ALA A 47 -9.60 -5.39 -11.13
CA ALA A 47 -9.54 -6.69 -11.77
C ALA A 47 -8.27 -6.87 -12.61
N LEU A 48 -7.89 -5.85 -13.40
CA LEU A 48 -6.65 -5.81 -14.15
C LEU A 48 -5.43 -5.89 -13.21
N SER A 49 -5.43 -5.16 -12.08
CA SER A 49 -4.37 -5.25 -11.07
C SER A 49 -4.24 -6.65 -10.47
N LYS A 50 -5.36 -7.35 -10.23
CA LYS A 50 -5.36 -8.74 -9.75
C LYS A 50 -4.80 -9.71 -10.79
N SER A 51 -5.04 -9.45 -12.06
CA SER A 51 -4.46 -10.18 -13.19
C SER A 51 -3.01 -9.76 -13.51
N LYS A 52 -2.42 -8.88 -12.69
CA LYS A 52 -1.07 -8.30 -12.84
C LYS A 52 -0.88 -7.39 -14.06
N ASP A 53 -1.97 -6.99 -14.71
CA ASP A 53 -1.95 -5.99 -15.79
C ASP A 53 -2.02 -4.58 -15.20
N TYR A 54 -0.93 -4.20 -14.53
CA TYR A 54 -0.86 -2.94 -13.78
C TYR A 54 -0.89 -1.72 -14.69
N GLN A 55 -0.35 -1.82 -15.91
CA GLN A 55 -0.33 -0.72 -16.87
C GLN A 55 -1.75 -0.32 -17.27
N ASN A 56 -2.55 -1.28 -17.69
CA ASN A 56 -3.94 -1.03 -18.04
C ASN A 56 -4.78 -0.64 -16.82
N ALA A 57 -4.50 -1.21 -15.64
CA ALA A 57 -5.15 -0.80 -14.41
C ALA A 57 -4.93 0.70 -14.12
N ILE A 58 -3.69 1.19 -14.24
CA ILE A 58 -3.35 2.60 -14.05
C ILE A 58 -4.07 3.48 -15.08
N SER A 59 -4.19 3.03 -16.32
CA SER A 59 -4.91 3.76 -17.37
C SER A 59 -6.39 3.96 -16.99
N TYR A 60 -7.07 2.92 -16.46
CA TYR A 60 -8.44 3.04 -15.98
C TYR A 60 -8.56 3.95 -14.75
N TYR A 61 -7.62 3.85 -13.79
CA TYR A 61 -7.63 4.77 -12.65
C TYR A 61 -7.41 6.22 -13.10
N ASN A 62 -6.51 6.47 -14.07
CA ASN A 62 -6.31 7.80 -14.63
C ASN A 62 -7.57 8.31 -15.33
N TYR A 63 -8.24 7.44 -16.11
CA TYR A 63 -9.50 7.79 -16.77
C TYR A 63 -10.56 8.26 -15.75
N GLY A 64 -10.76 7.53 -14.66
CA GLY A 64 -11.68 7.96 -13.60
C GLY A 64 -11.22 9.23 -12.87
N LEU A 65 -9.91 9.41 -12.68
CA LEU A 65 -9.35 10.58 -12.02
C LEU A 65 -9.39 11.86 -12.88
N GLN A 66 -9.55 11.76 -14.20
CA GLN A 66 -9.81 12.93 -15.05
C GLN A 66 -11.16 13.57 -14.73
N GLN A 67 -12.17 12.75 -14.43
CA GLN A 67 -13.50 13.22 -14.06
C GLN A 67 -13.60 13.55 -12.57
N HIS A 68 -12.91 12.79 -11.73
CA HIS A 68 -12.95 12.85 -10.27
C HIS A 68 -11.52 12.91 -9.70
N PRO A 69 -10.80 14.05 -9.79
CA PRO A 69 -9.37 14.14 -9.47
C PRO A 69 -8.99 13.75 -8.04
N ASN A 70 -9.96 13.79 -7.13
CA ASN A 70 -9.77 13.54 -5.71
C ASN A 70 -10.43 12.24 -5.24
N GLU A 71 -10.88 11.37 -6.17
CA GLU A 71 -11.50 10.12 -5.77
C GLU A 71 -10.48 9.21 -5.08
N LYS A 72 -10.65 9.11 -3.77
CA LYS A 72 -9.69 8.47 -2.88
C LYS A 72 -9.45 7.00 -3.22
N THR A 73 -10.51 6.27 -3.56
CA THR A 73 -10.43 4.83 -3.88
C THR A 73 -9.59 4.60 -5.12
N LEU A 74 -9.79 5.41 -6.17
CA LEU A 74 -8.99 5.33 -7.39
C LEU A 74 -7.52 5.67 -7.13
N LEU A 75 -7.26 6.72 -6.34
CA LEU A 75 -5.90 7.12 -5.97
C LEU A 75 -5.18 6.00 -5.19
N ILE A 76 -5.81 5.39 -4.19
CA ILE A 76 -5.23 4.30 -3.39
C ILE A 76 -4.93 3.07 -4.27
N ASN A 77 -5.85 2.69 -5.14
CA ASN A 77 -5.66 1.57 -6.05
C ASN A 77 -4.55 1.85 -7.07
N LYS A 78 -4.49 3.08 -7.59
CA LYS A 78 -3.40 3.56 -8.46
C LYS A 78 -2.04 3.51 -7.74
N ILE A 79 -1.94 3.98 -6.50
CA ILE A 79 -0.73 3.88 -5.67
C ILE A 79 -0.27 2.43 -5.58
N SER A 80 -1.19 1.51 -5.33
CA SER A 80 -0.87 0.07 -5.23
C SER A 80 -0.32 -0.48 -6.54
N ALA A 81 -0.92 -0.14 -7.68
CA ALA A 81 -0.47 -0.57 -9.00
C ALA A 81 0.89 0.04 -9.38
N LEU A 82 1.08 1.36 -9.15
CA LEU A 82 2.35 2.06 -9.38
C LEU A 82 3.50 1.45 -8.58
N ARG A 83 3.26 1.10 -7.31
CA ARG A 83 4.25 0.41 -6.48
C ARG A 83 4.63 -0.96 -7.04
N LYS A 84 3.68 -1.69 -7.60
CA LYS A 84 3.96 -3.00 -8.24
C LYS A 84 4.81 -2.86 -9.51
N MET A 85 4.69 -1.74 -10.20
CA MET A 85 5.52 -1.38 -11.35
C MET A 85 6.82 -0.66 -10.98
N THR A 86 7.12 -0.51 -9.68
CA THR A 86 8.28 0.26 -9.18
C THR A 86 8.30 1.74 -9.61
N MET A 87 7.17 2.29 -10.05
CA MET A 87 7.00 3.71 -10.39
C MET A 87 6.77 4.53 -9.11
N LEU A 88 7.81 4.55 -8.25
CA LEU A 88 7.68 4.97 -6.86
C LEU A 88 7.44 6.47 -6.69
N ASP A 89 8.01 7.32 -7.54
CA ASP A 89 7.81 8.77 -7.46
C ASP A 89 6.36 9.14 -7.81
N TYR A 90 5.78 8.56 -8.87
CA TYR A 90 4.36 8.76 -9.18
C TYR A 90 3.41 8.23 -8.08
N ALA A 91 3.80 7.13 -7.43
CA ALA A 91 3.06 6.63 -6.27
C ALA A 91 3.13 7.59 -5.08
N LEU A 92 4.29 8.22 -4.86
CA LEU A 92 4.50 9.21 -3.80
C LEU A 92 3.66 10.47 -4.04
N ASP A 93 3.60 10.97 -5.27
CA ASP A 93 2.77 12.11 -5.66
C ASP A 93 1.29 11.83 -5.38
N SER A 94 0.82 10.64 -5.75
CA SER A 94 -0.56 10.22 -5.45
C SER A 94 -0.85 10.15 -3.95
N CYS A 95 0.12 9.73 -3.12
CA CYS A 95 0.00 9.79 -1.66
C CYS A 95 -0.10 11.25 -1.18
N ASN A 96 0.71 12.15 -1.72
CA ASN A 96 0.73 13.55 -1.33
C ASN A 96 -0.61 14.25 -1.62
N ILE A 97 -1.26 13.93 -2.75
CA ILE A 97 -2.60 14.45 -3.11
C ILE A 97 -3.62 14.09 -2.02
N ILE A 98 -3.64 12.84 -1.55
CA ILE A 98 -4.58 12.42 -0.51
C ILE A 98 -4.22 13.08 0.83
N LEU A 99 -2.94 13.05 1.19
CA LEU A 99 -2.47 13.54 2.50
C LEU A 99 -2.57 15.06 2.62
N SER A 100 -2.63 15.82 1.53
CA SER A 100 -2.91 17.26 1.58
C SER A 100 -4.32 17.58 2.11
N LYS A 101 -5.28 16.67 1.89
CA LYS A 101 -6.67 16.79 2.34
C LYS A 101 -6.96 16.01 3.62
N SER A 102 -6.30 14.90 3.80
CA SER A 102 -6.45 13.97 4.92
C SER A 102 -5.09 13.62 5.52
N PRO A 103 -4.45 14.53 6.28
CA PRO A 103 -3.06 14.38 6.71
C PRO A 103 -2.77 13.14 7.57
N ASN A 104 -3.81 12.57 8.18
CA ASN A 104 -3.72 11.41 9.08
C ASN A 104 -4.34 10.14 8.50
N ASP A 105 -4.56 10.09 7.17
CA ASP A 105 -5.04 8.87 6.53
C ASP A 105 -4.05 7.73 6.69
N LEU A 106 -4.39 6.80 7.57
CA LEU A 106 -3.49 5.70 7.97
C LEU A 106 -3.09 4.81 6.81
N ILE A 107 -4.03 4.50 5.90
CA ILE A 107 -3.75 3.63 4.74
C ILE A 107 -2.72 4.30 3.83
N VAL A 108 -2.91 5.60 3.58
CA VAL A 108 -2.01 6.36 2.71
C VAL A 108 -0.66 6.61 3.37
N LEU A 109 -0.62 6.88 4.68
CA LEU A 109 0.62 6.97 5.44
C LEU A 109 1.42 5.65 5.37
N TYR A 110 0.76 4.49 5.46
CA TYR A 110 1.40 3.18 5.25
C TYR A 110 1.97 3.02 3.82
N HIS A 111 1.23 3.47 2.82
CA HIS A 111 1.77 3.45 1.46
C HIS A 111 2.99 4.35 1.36
N LYS A 112 2.91 5.58 1.87
CA LYS A 112 3.98 6.59 1.80
C LYS A 112 5.24 6.11 2.49
N LEU A 113 5.15 5.59 3.71
CA LEU A 113 6.34 5.09 4.43
C LEU A 113 7.08 4.00 3.65
N ARG A 114 6.34 3.04 3.06
CA ARG A 114 6.93 1.93 2.30
C ARG A 114 7.50 2.36 0.95
N ILE A 115 6.90 3.38 0.33
CA ILE A 115 7.44 4.01 -0.89
C ILE A 115 8.75 4.71 -0.56
N LEU A 116 8.78 5.53 0.49
CA LEU A 116 9.98 6.24 0.92
C LEU A 116 11.12 5.28 1.29
N TYR A 117 10.80 4.18 1.99
CA TYR A 117 11.77 3.12 2.27
C TYR A 117 12.34 2.50 0.98
N ALA A 118 11.50 2.19 0.01
CA ALA A 118 11.92 1.63 -1.28
C ALA A 118 12.77 2.62 -2.11
N LEU A 119 12.51 3.92 -1.98
CA LEU A 119 13.32 5.01 -2.56
C LEU A 119 14.61 5.28 -1.77
N LYS A 120 14.89 4.51 -0.71
CA LYS A 120 16.02 4.71 0.23
C LYS A 120 15.99 6.07 0.95
N LYS A 121 14.84 6.76 0.99
CA LYS A 121 14.61 8.00 1.75
C LYS A 121 14.26 7.64 3.20
N TYR A 122 15.22 7.01 3.89
CA TYR A 122 15.00 6.35 5.19
C TYR A 122 14.60 7.32 6.30
N GLU A 123 15.21 8.53 6.36
CA GLU A 123 14.82 9.54 7.33
C GLU A 123 13.38 9.99 7.16
N GLN A 124 12.95 10.28 5.92
CA GLN A 124 11.56 10.67 5.64
C GLN A 124 10.59 9.52 5.95
N SER A 125 10.98 8.28 5.65
CA SER A 125 10.19 7.09 6.03
C SER A 125 10.06 6.96 7.55
N LEU A 126 11.14 7.24 8.29
CA LEU A 126 11.17 7.22 9.76
C LEU A 126 10.25 8.28 10.37
N GLU A 127 10.21 9.50 9.80
CA GLU A 127 9.26 10.55 10.18
C GLU A 127 7.80 10.08 10.05
N ILE A 128 7.47 9.40 8.95
CA ILE A 128 6.11 8.84 8.76
C ILE A 128 5.83 7.72 9.78
N CYS A 129 6.81 6.84 10.07
CA CYS A 129 6.68 5.85 11.14
C CYS A 129 6.36 6.52 12.47
N ASN A 130 7.12 7.54 12.86
CA ASN A 130 6.91 8.26 14.11
C ASN A 130 5.54 8.94 14.14
N LYS A 131 5.09 9.55 13.03
CA LYS A 131 3.75 10.12 12.91
C LYS A 131 2.65 9.08 13.14
N ILE A 132 2.78 7.89 12.54
CA ILE A 132 1.80 6.81 12.75
C ILE A 132 1.84 6.32 14.19
N LEU A 133 3.02 6.14 14.78
CA LEU A 133 3.18 5.66 16.15
C LEU A 133 2.69 6.66 17.20
N LEU A 134 2.70 7.96 16.90
CA LEU A 134 2.06 8.97 17.75
C LEU A 134 0.55 8.76 17.86
N LEU A 135 -0.09 8.35 16.75
CA LEU A 135 -1.53 8.09 16.71
C LEU A 135 -1.89 6.66 17.17
N TYR A 136 -1.01 5.70 16.92
CA TYR A 136 -1.19 4.27 17.17
C TYR A 136 0.07 3.65 17.77
N PRO A 137 0.36 3.89 19.07
CA PRO A 137 1.63 3.51 19.70
C PRO A 137 1.94 2.00 19.64
N ASN A 138 0.92 1.17 19.73
CA ASN A 138 1.06 -0.30 19.73
C ASN A 138 0.99 -0.91 18.32
N ASN A 139 1.31 -0.14 17.28
CA ASN A 139 1.33 -0.66 15.93
C ASN A 139 2.64 -1.42 15.64
N GLY A 140 2.64 -2.71 15.89
CA GLY A 140 3.83 -3.55 15.74
C GLY A 140 4.39 -3.63 14.32
N ASP A 141 3.54 -3.55 13.30
CA ASP A 141 4.03 -3.54 11.91
C ASP A 141 4.79 -2.24 11.59
N VAL A 142 4.33 -1.08 12.09
CA VAL A 142 5.05 0.19 11.95
C VAL A 142 6.31 0.24 12.81
N LEU A 143 6.29 -0.30 14.02
CA LEU A 143 7.50 -0.46 14.84
C LEU A 143 8.55 -1.29 14.10
N PHE A 144 8.15 -2.36 13.43
CA PHE A 144 9.07 -3.15 12.63
C PHE A 144 9.57 -2.41 11.38
N ASP A 145 8.69 -1.66 10.69
CA ASP A 145 9.11 -0.79 9.57
C ASP A 145 10.08 0.31 10.07
N LYS A 146 9.85 0.90 11.27
CA LYS A 146 10.78 1.82 11.95
C LYS A 146 12.13 1.17 12.20
N THR A 147 12.13 -0.06 12.72
CA THR A 147 13.34 -0.85 12.93
C THR A 147 14.15 -1.01 11.64
N CYS A 148 13.48 -1.31 10.52
CA CYS A 148 14.13 -1.44 9.21
C CYS A 148 14.73 -0.12 8.70
N ASN A 149 14.08 1.02 8.97
CA ASN A 149 14.64 2.34 8.65
C ASN A 149 15.89 2.64 9.50
N LEU A 150 15.79 2.42 10.81
CA LEU A 150 16.89 2.72 11.75
C LEU A 150 18.15 1.90 11.44
N ILE A 151 18.02 0.62 11.14
CA ILE A 151 19.19 -0.21 10.75
C ILE A 151 19.75 0.20 9.39
N SER A 152 18.91 0.72 8.47
CA SER A 152 19.38 1.26 7.18
C SER A 152 20.17 2.56 7.35
N LEU A 153 19.93 3.28 8.45
CA LEU A 153 20.60 4.52 8.86
C LEU A 153 21.78 4.27 9.82
N ASP A 154 22.11 3.00 10.07
CA ASP A 154 23.14 2.56 11.02
C ASP A 154 22.90 3.05 12.49
N ARG A 155 21.63 3.39 12.83
CA ARG A 155 21.18 3.80 14.18
C ARG A 155 20.84 2.55 15.01
N ASN A 156 21.87 1.76 15.32
CA ASN A 156 21.71 0.39 15.84
C ASN A 156 21.03 0.34 17.23
N GLU A 157 21.35 1.24 18.15
CA GLU A 157 20.74 1.26 19.49
C GLU A 157 19.22 1.51 19.44
N GLU A 158 18.81 2.49 18.62
CA GLU A 158 17.39 2.82 18.45
C GLU A 158 16.65 1.69 17.72
N CYS A 159 17.34 1.07 16.75
CA CYS A 159 16.83 -0.12 16.05
C CYS A 159 16.51 -1.24 17.04
N LEU A 160 17.43 -1.56 17.96
CA LEU A 160 17.23 -2.63 18.95
C LEU A 160 16.10 -2.31 19.94
N LYS A 161 15.97 -1.05 20.37
CA LYS A 161 14.83 -0.60 21.20
C LYS A 161 13.51 -0.81 20.47
N SER A 162 13.40 -0.31 19.25
CA SER A 162 12.18 -0.42 18.44
C SER A 162 11.83 -1.88 18.09
N LEU A 163 12.85 -2.72 17.82
CA LEU A 163 12.65 -4.15 17.59
C LEU A 163 12.12 -4.87 18.83
N ASN A 164 12.66 -4.57 20.00
CA ASN A 164 12.19 -5.13 21.27
C ASN A 164 10.72 -4.76 21.54
N GLU A 165 10.34 -3.50 21.29
CA GLU A 165 8.95 -3.05 21.39
C GLU A 165 8.03 -3.84 20.44
N ALA A 166 8.45 -4.01 19.18
CA ALA A 166 7.68 -4.80 18.22
C ALA A 166 7.52 -6.26 18.65
N ILE A 167 8.59 -6.89 19.17
CA ILE A 167 8.58 -8.28 19.64
C ILE A 167 7.65 -8.43 20.85
N LYS A 168 7.62 -7.48 21.80
CA LYS A 168 6.69 -7.48 22.93
C LYS A 168 5.23 -7.48 22.49
N ILE A 169 4.91 -6.82 21.37
CA ILE A 169 3.55 -6.84 20.82
C ILE A 169 3.24 -8.21 20.19
N SER A 170 4.19 -8.79 19.44
CA SER A 170 4.01 -10.11 18.83
C SER A 170 5.33 -10.76 18.45
N ASN A 171 5.49 -12.02 18.83
CA ASN A 171 6.66 -12.84 18.48
C ASN A 171 6.86 -13.00 16.96
N LYS A 172 5.84 -12.70 16.12
CA LYS A 172 5.99 -12.70 14.64
C LYS A 172 7.11 -11.79 14.17
N PHE A 173 7.41 -10.69 14.90
CA PHE A 173 8.46 -9.73 14.51
C PHE A 173 9.85 -10.27 14.77
N LYS A 174 10.05 -11.11 15.79
CA LYS A 174 11.28 -11.88 16.00
C LYS A 174 11.55 -12.79 14.80
N LEU A 175 10.53 -13.53 14.34
CA LEU A 175 10.64 -14.37 13.15
C LEU A 175 10.91 -13.58 11.87
N LYS A 176 10.27 -12.40 11.73
CA LYS A 176 10.54 -11.49 10.61
C LYS A 176 11.98 -10.98 10.62
N ALA A 177 12.51 -10.61 11.79
CA ALA A 177 13.89 -10.12 11.93
C ALA A 177 14.90 -11.22 11.58
N LYS A 178 14.71 -12.45 12.06
CA LYS A 178 15.58 -13.60 11.72
C LYS A 178 15.66 -13.87 10.21
N LYS A 179 14.57 -13.61 9.46
CA LYS A 179 14.49 -13.86 8.02
C LYS A 179 14.97 -12.68 7.16
N ASN A 180 15.00 -11.49 7.71
CA ASN A 180 15.32 -10.29 6.95
C ASN A 180 16.83 -10.05 6.92
N LYS A 181 17.41 -10.12 5.72
CA LYS A 181 18.87 -9.99 5.50
C LYS A 181 19.50 -8.70 6.04
N ILE A 182 18.71 -7.62 6.20
CA ILE A 182 19.23 -6.34 6.71
C ILE A 182 19.78 -6.48 8.13
N PHE A 183 19.22 -7.40 8.94
CA PHE A 183 19.65 -7.64 10.33
C PHE A 183 20.98 -8.42 10.44
N LYS A 184 21.54 -8.91 9.33
CA LYS A 184 22.90 -9.45 9.34
C LYS A 184 23.94 -8.42 9.84
N LYS A 185 23.65 -7.12 9.67
CA LYS A 185 24.48 -6.06 10.26
C LYS A 185 24.63 -6.16 11.80
N LEU A 186 23.68 -6.82 12.46
CA LEU A 186 23.64 -6.98 13.93
C LEU A 186 23.98 -8.39 14.40
N GLU A 187 24.44 -9.28 13.55
CA GLU A 187 24.69 -10.69 13.88
C GLU A 187 25.67 -10.89 15.04
N ASN A 188 26.63 -9.97 15.22
CA ASN A 188 27.61 -9.98 16.30
C ASN A 188 27.24 -9.05 17.48
N ASN A 189 26.03 -8.44 17.46
CA ASN A 189 25.60 -7.57 18.52
C ASN A 189 24.96 -8.38 19.65
N HIS A 190 25.51 -8.33 20.86
CA HIS A 190 25.05 -9.11 22.02
C HIS A 190 23.57 -8.87 22.35
N THR A 191 23.09 -7.62 22.28
CA THR A 191 21.68 -7.29 22.54
C THR A 191 20.78 -7.93 21.49
N PHE A 192 21.18 -7.89 20.22
CA PHE A 192 20.43 -8.54 19.15
C PHE A 192 20.39 -10.06 19.32
N ILE A 193 21.52 -10.68 19.64
CA ILE A 193 21.61 -12.14 19.89
C ILE A 193 20.64 -12.52 21.01
N ASN A 194 20.64 -11.79 22.13
CA ASN A 194 19.72 -12.03 23.25
C ASN A 194 18.24 -11.85 22.87
N LEU A 195 17.92 -10.83 22.04
CA LEU A 195 16.56 -10.63 21.52
C LEU A 195 16.11 -11.79 20.60
N MET A 196 17.08 -12.43 19.90
CA MET A 196 16.82 -13.52 18.96
C MET A 196 16.87 -14.90 19.62
N ALA A 197 17.43 -15.04 20.80
CA ALA A 197 17.36 -16.26 21.61
C ALA A 197 15.93 -16.57 22.04
#